data_fe6313750abfbfe1efbf9f390a078be2
#
_entry.id   fe6313750abfbfe1efbf9f390a078be2
#
_cell.length_a   1.000
_cell.length_b   1.000
_cell.length_c   1.000
_cell.angle_alpha   90.00
_cell.angle_beta   90.00
_cell.angle_gamma   90.00
#
_symmetry.space_group_name_H-M   'P 1'
#
loop_
_entity.id
_entity.type
_entity.pdbx_description
1 polymer ?
#
loop_
_entity_poly.entity_id
_entity_poly.type
_entity_poly.pdbx_seq_one_letter_code
_entity_poly.pdbx_strand_id
1 'polypeptide(L)'
;MAGRTPLTPVLSRFWDDPKSWTFETYREHDGYRALATALNMTPDEVLQTVKESGLRGRGGAGFGTGMKWGFIPQGGTGPAAKPHYLVINADESEPGTCKDIPLMFMTPHFLVEGAIIAAYAIRASHAFIYVRGEVVPVLRRLRGAVAEAYEAGYVGRDIGGSGFDLDIIVHAGAGAYICGEETALLDSLEGRRGQPRLRPPFPAVSGLYACPTVVNNVESIASVPPILLNGVDWFRSMGSDKSPGFTLYSLSGHVTRPGQYEAPLGITLRELLDYAGGVRAGHQLKFWTPGGSSTPILTAEHLDVPLDYEGVGAAGSMLGTKALQIFDETTCVVRAVGRWTQFYEHESCGKCTPCREGTYWLAQIYDRLETGDGTSADIDKLLDISDTINGKSFCALGDGAASPIISSIKYFRDEYVAHVEQQGCPFDPRDSMLVAPEGAAV
;
A
#
# COMPACT_ATOMS: atom_id res chain seq x y z
N MET A 1 -12.62 25.22 -19.95
CA MET A 1 -12.04 24.55 -18.78
C MET A 1 -12.41 23.09 -18.92
N ALA A 2 -11.44 22.18 -19.05
CA ALA A 2 -11.72 20.76 -18.93
C ALA A 2 -12.33 20.54 -17.54
N GLY A 3 -13.40 19.74 -17.44
CA GLY A 3 -14.07 19.47 -16.18
C GLY A 3 -13.11 18.75 -15.25
N ARG A 4 -13.13 19.08 -13.96
CA ARG A 4 -12.36 18.41 -12.91
C ARG A 4 -12.73 16.92 -12.82
N THR A 5 -11.76 16.03 -12.73
CA THR A 5 -11.98 14.60 -12.52
C THR A 5 -12.78 14.37 -11.24
N PRO A 6 -13.97 13.73 -11.27
CA PRO A 6 -14.78 13.56 -10.08
C PRO A 6 -14.16 12.52 -9.12
N LEU A 7 -14.35 12.71 -7.82
CA LEU A 7 -14.09 11.66 -6.84
C LEU A 7 -15.08 10.50 -7.03
N THR A 8 -14.62 9.30 -6.73
CA THR A 8 -15.39 8.06 -6.95
C THR A 8 -15.51 7.27 -5.64
N PRO A 9 -16.35 7.71 -4.67
CA PRO A 9 -16.51 7.01 -3.41
C PRO A 9 -17.20 5.65 -3.62
N VAL A 10 -16.45 4.60 -3.74
CA VAL A 10 -16.90 3.21 -3.86
C VAL A 10 -16.67 2.45 -2.55
N LEU A 11 -15.41 2.37 -2.11
CA LEU A 11 -15.05 1.73 -0.84
C LEU A 11 -15.30 2.64 0.35
N SER A 12 -15.19 3.96 0.13
CA SER A 12 -15.37 5.01 1.15
C SER A 12 -16.81 5.56 1.23
N ARG A 13 -17.73 5.02 0.44
CA ARG A 13 -19.09 5.59 0.24
C ARG A 13 -19.93 5.78 1.50
N PHE A 14 -19.61 5.06 2.59
CA PHE A 14 -20.35 5.19 3.87
C PHE A 14 -19.46 5.65 5.03
N TRP A 15 -18.26 6.15 4.78
CA TRP A 15 -17.34 6.52 5.87
C TRP A 15 -17.85 7.66 6.76
N ASP A 16 -18.80 8.44 6.27
CA ASP A 16 -19.48 9.47 7.07
C ASP A 16 -20.57 8.88 8.00
N ASP A 17 -20.97 7.62 7.82
CA ASP A 17 -21.90 6.95 8.71
C ASP A 17 -21.14 6.40 9.93
N PRO A 18 -21.50 6.79 11.18
CA PRO A 18 -20.88 6.29 12.40
C PRO A 18 -21.07 4.78 12.60
N LYS A 19 -21.98 4.16 11.85
CA LYS A 19 -22.22 2.70 11.84
C LYS A 19 -21.71 2.01 10.59
N SER A 20 -20.92 2.66 9.76
CA SER A 20 -20.39 2.13 8.48
C SER A 20 -19.78 0.73 8.58
N TRP A 21 -19.26 0.42 9.76
CA TRP A 21 -18.55 -0.81 10.05
C TRP A 21 -19.46 -2.00 10.42
N THR A 22 -20.75 -1.79 10.67
CA THR A 22 -21.65 -2.85 11.10
C THR A 22 -22.09 -3.74 9.94
N PHE A 23 -22.38 -4.98 10.27
CA PHE A 23 -22.92 -5.96 9.33
C PHE A 23 -24.24 -5.47 8.72
N GLU A 24 -25.13 -4.88 9.53
CA GLU A 24 -26.43 -4.36 9.11
C GLU A 24 -26.26 -3.26 8.05
N THR A 25 -25.44 -2.23 8.33
CA THR A 25 -25.20 -1.14 7.37
C THR A 25 -24.61 -1.68 6.06
N TYR A 26 -23.66 -2.61 6.13
CA TYR A 26 -23.11 -3.21 4.92
C TYR A 26 -24.17 -3.96 4.10
N ARG A 27 -25.05 -4.71 4.76
CA ARG A 27 -26.16 -5.45 4.13
C ARG A 27 -27.21 -4.53 3.49
N GLU A 28 -27.54 -3.42 4.13
CA GLU A 28 -28.46 -2.40 3.60
C GLU A 28 -27.94 -1.77 2.30
N HIS A 29 -26.63 -1.81 2.09
CA HIS A 29 -25.96 -1.27 0.92
C HIS A 29 -25.42 -2.34 -0.04
N ASP A 30 -26.19 -3.37 -0.31
CA ASP A 30 -25.91 -4.47 -1.23
C ASP A 30 -24.76 -5.41 -0.79
N GLY A 31 -24.34 -5.35 0.47
CA GLY A 31 -23.31 -6.24 1.01
C GLY A 31 -23.66 -7.71 0.88
N TYR A 32 -22.66 -8.52 0.55
CA TYR A 32 -22.72 -9.96 0.28
C TYR A 32 -23.56 -10.37 -0.95
N ARG A 33 -24.05 -9.40 -1.74
CA ARG A 33 -24.68 -9.70 -3.04
C ARG A 33 -23.65 -10.11 -4.10
N ALA A 34 -22.45 -9.54 -4.06
CA ALA A 34 -21.37 -9.95 -4.93
C ALA A 34 -20.95 -11.40 -4.65
N LEU A 35 -20.93 -11.82 -3.39
CA LEU A 35 -20.71 -13.21 -3.02
C LEU A 35 -21.79 -14.13 -3.60
N ALA A 36 -23.08 -13.76 -3.48
CA ALA A 36 -24.16 -14.53 -4.07
C ALA A 36 -24.02 -14.64 -5.59
N THR A 37 -23.59 -13.57 -6.27
CA THR A 37 -23.26 -13.58 -7.70
C THR A 37 -22.11 -14.55 -7.99
N ALA A 38 -21.02 -14.46 -7.24
CA ALA A 38 -19.83 -15.31 -7.41
C ALA A 38 -20.14 -16.81 -7.24
N LEU A 39 -20.96 -17.17 -6.25
CA LEU A 39 -21.33 -18.57 -5.99
C LEU A 39 -22.27 -19.17 -7.08
N ASN A 40 -22.90 -18.34 -7.90
CA ASN A 40 -23.63 -18.78 -9.10
C ASN A 40 -22.73 -18.89 -10.35
N MET A 41 -21.46 -18.54 -10.25
CA MET A 41 -20.43 -18.67 -11.28
C MET A 41 -19.47 -19.80 -10.90
N THR A 42 -18.76 -20.35 -11.87
CA THR A 42 -17.62 -21.21 -11.56
C THR A 42 -16.44 -20.40 -11.03
N PRO A 43 -15.55 -20.99 -10.23
CA PRO A 43 -14.33 -20.32 -9.79
C PRO A 43 -13.50 -19.69 -10.92
N ASP A 44 -13.44 -20.36 -12.08
CA ASP A 44 -12.72 -19.87 -13.26
C ASP A 44 -13.40 -18.66 -13.91
N GLU A 45 -14.72 -18.59 -13.93
CA GLU A 45 -15.45 -17.41 -14.41
C GLU A 45 -15.24 -16.21 -13.49
N VAL A 46 -15.22 -16.40 -12.16
CA VAL A 46 -14.92 -15.33 -11.20
C VAL A 46 -13.49 -14.84 -11.41
N LEU A 47 -12.52 -15.75 -11.52
CA LEU A 47 -11.12 -15.42 -11.82
C LEU A 47 -11.00 -14.62 -13.13
N GLN A 48 -11.68 -15.08 -14.17
CA GLN A 48 -11.66 -14.43 -15.48
C GLN A 48 -12.27 -13.02 -15.44
N THR A 49 -13.38 -12.84 -14.73
CA THR A 49 -13.99 -11.51 -14.51
C THR A 49 -13.03 -10.54 -13.87
N VAL A 50 -12.32 -10.95 -12.80
CA VAL A 50 -11.31 -10.11 -12.14
C VAL A 50 -10.10 -9.84 -13.05
N LYS A 51 -9.71 -10.80 -13.88
CA LYS A 51 -8.65 -10.62 -14.86
C LYS A 51 -9.03 -9.64 -15.95
N GLU A 52 -10.23 -9.74 -16.51
CA GLU A 52 -10.76 -8.86 -17.56
C GLU A 52 -10.99 -7.42 -17.06
N SER A 53 -11.34 -7.25 -15.78
CA SER A 53 -11.46 -5.93 -15.19
C SER A 53 -10.16 -5.14 -15.25
N GLY A 54 -9.01 -5.82 -15.34
CA GLY A 54 -7.70 -5.17 -15.31
C GLY A 54 -7.31 -4.65 -13.93
N LEU A 55 -7.98 -5.10 -12.85
CA LEU A 55 -7.64 -4.70 -11.49
C LEU A 55 -6.16 -4.96 -11.20
N ARG A 56 -5.40 -3.89 -11.03
CA ARG A 56 -3.99 -3.95 -10.62
C ARG A 56 -3.88 -3.93 -9.11
N GLY A 57 -2.88 -4.63 -8.56
CA GLY A 57 -2.62 -4.68 -7.13
C GLY A 57 -2.41 -3.29 -6.52
N ARG A 58 -3.10 -2.99 -5.42
CA ARG A 58 -3.08 -1.69 -4.73
C ARG A 58 -2.00 -1.61 -3.62
N GLY A 59 -1.22 -2.67 -3.44
CA GLY A 59 -0.16 -2.75 -2.42
C GLY A 59 1.20 -2.13 -2.81
N GLY A 60 1.30 -1.47 -3.97
CA GLY A 60 2.51 -0.76 -4.41
C GLY A 60 3.01 -1.20 -5.79
N ALA A 61 3.26 -2.50 -6.01
CA ALA A 61 3.87 -3.01 -7.25
C ALA A 61 2.94 -2.99 -8.48
N GLY A 62 1.64 -2.86 -8.32
CA GLY A 62 0.69 -2.76 -9.45
C GLY A 62 0.56 -3.99 -10.33
N PHE A 63 0.92 -5.18 -9.87
CA PHE A 63 0.76 -6.41 -10.64
C PHE A 63 -0.73 -6.80 -10.78
N GLY A 64 -1.14 -7.32 -11.94
CA GLY A 64 -2.54 -7.68 -12.22
C GLY A 64 -3.09 -8.72 -11.24
N THR A 65 -4.17 -8.37 -10.51
CA THR A 65 -4.75 -9.23 -9.47
C THR A 65 -5.27 -10.55 -10.03
N GLY A 66 -6.09 -10.53 -11.08
CA GLY A 66 -6.61 -11.73 -11.72
C GLY A 66 -5.51 -12.56 -12.41
N MET A 67 -4.46 -11.91 -12.93
CA MET A 67 -3.28 -12.64 -13.46
C MET A 67 -2.57 -13.41 -12.34
N LYS A 68 -2.38 -12.78 -11.17
CA LYS A 68 -1.75 -13.42 -10.00
C LYS A 68 -2.54 -14.65 -9.54
N TRP A 69 -3.88 -14.56 -9.54
CA TRP A 69 -4.76 -15.68 -9.21
C TRP A 69 -4.60 -16.85 -10.19
N GLY A 70 -4.43 -16.55 -11.48
CA GLY A 70 -4.25 -17.58 -12.52
C GLY A 70 -2.94 -18.36 -12.43
N PHE A 71 -1.97 -17.94 -11.61
CA PHE A 71 -0.72 -18.70 -11.42
C PHE A 71 -0.86 -19.87 -10.44
N ILE A 72 -1.94 -19.94 -9.66
CA ILE A 72 -2.21 -21.10 -8.83
C ILE A 72 -2.47 -22.32 -9.73
N PRO A 73 -1.84 -23.49 -9.45
CA PRO A 73 -2.06 -24.70 -10.22
C PRO A 73 -3.55 -25.08 -10.20
N GLN A 74 -4.19 -25.10 -11.38
CA GLN A 74 -5.55 -25.56 -11.53
C GLN A 74 -5.55 -27.08 -11.71
N GLY A 75 -6.30 -27.82 -10.88
CA GLY A 75 -6.55 -29.23 -11.15
C GLY A 75 -5.83 -30.28 -10.28
N GLY A 76 -5.56 -30.00 -9.04
CA GLY A 76 -5.17 -31.02 -8.06
C GLY A 76 -6.38 -31.55 -7.28
N THR A 77 -7.18 -32.46 -7.83
CA THR A 77 -8.20 -33.18 -7.06
C THR A 77 -7.68 -34.59 -6.74
N GLY A 78 -7.48 -34.87 -5.46
CA GLY A 78 -7.07 -36.18 -4.98
C GLY A 78 -6.36 -36.11 -3.63
N PRO A 79 -6.10 -37.23 -2.96
CA PRO A 79 -5.48 -37.27 -1.61
C PRO A 79 -4.08 -36.64 -1.54
N ALA A 80 -3.42 -36.41 -2.69
CA ALA A 80 -2.10 -35.78 -2.79
C ALA A 80 -2.17 -34.28 -3.17
N ALA A 81 -3.36 -33.73 -3.39
CA ALA A 81 -3.52 -32.33 -3.73
C ALA A 81 -3.19 -31.45 -2.52
N LYS A 82 -2.28 -30.49 -2.71
CA LYS A 82 -1.98 -29.51 -1.65
C LYS A 82 -3.12 -28.52 -1.51
N PRO A 83 -3.47 -28.10 -0.27
CA PRO A 83 -4.42 -27.02 -0.07
C PRO A 83 -3.92 -25.71 -0.70
N HIS A 84 -4.84 -24.87 -1.17
CA HIS A 84 -4.52 -23.52 -1.58
C HIS A 84 -4.80 -22.54 -0.43
N TYR A 85 -4.01 -21.51 -0.32
CA TYR A 85 -4.17 -20.46 0.68
C TYR A 85 -4.31 -19.09 0.04
N LEU A 86 -5.22 -18.30 0.59
CA LEU A 86 -5.27 -16.86 0.37
C LEU A 86 -4.61 -16.16 1.55
N VAL A 87 -3.67 -15.26 1.29
CA VAL A 87 -3.08 -14.41 2.31
C VAL A 87 -3.34 -12.95 1.94
N ILE A 88 -4.02 -12.23 2.82
CA ILE A 88 -4.30 -10.81 2.63
C ILE A 88 -3.26 -10.03 3.41
N ASN A 89 -2.46 -9.27 2.68
CA ASN A 89 -1.44 -8.40 3.23
C ASN A 89 -2.11 -7.11 3.76
N ALA A 90 -2.28 -7.06 5.07
CA ALA A 90 -2.79 -5.94 5.83
C ALA A 90 -1.69 -5.34 6.75
N ASP A 91 -0.42 -5.58 6.41
CA ASP A 91 0.73 -4.95 7.04
C ASP A 91 1.00 -3.60 6.39
N GLU A 92 0.15 -2.61 6.71
CA GLU A 92 0.29 -1.26 6.20
C GLU A 92 1.31 -0.50 7.04
N SER A 93 2.54 -0.40 6.54
CA SER A 93 3.69 0.12 7.29
C SER A 93 4.52 1.14 6.51
N GLU A 94 4.23 1.38 5.22
CA GLU A 94 4.94 2.38 4.41
C GLU A 94 4.68 3.80 4.93
N PRO A 95 5.73 4.58 5.29
CA PRO A 95 5.54 5.95 5.78
C PRO A 95 4.77 6.83 4.79
N GLY A 96 3.69 7.44 5.29
CA GLY A 96 2.74 8.23 4.51
C GLY A 96 1.52 7.47 4.02
N THR A 97 1.51 6.13 4.08
CA THR A 97 0.37 5.31 3.67
C THR A 97 -0.64 5.16 4.81
N CYS A 98 -1.90 5.44 4.52
CA CYS A 98 -3.01 5.25 5.46
C CYS A 98 -4.32 5.01 4.69
N LYS A 99 -4.45 3.92 3.95
CA LYS A 99 -5.62 3.58 3.12
C LYS A 99 -6.29 2.27 3.55
N ASP A 100 -5.47 1.28 3.93
CA ASP A 100 -5.95 -0.04 4.31
C ASP A 100 -6.47 -0.04 5.76
N ILE A 101 -5.82 0.68 6.66
CA ILE A 101 -6.28 0.85 8.06
C ILE A 101 -7.66 1.49 8.12
N PRO A 102 -7.94 2.65 7.48
CA PRO A 102 -9.30 3.21 7.44
C PRO A 102 -10.31 2.26 6.81
N LEU A 103 -9.96 1.59 5.71
CA LEU A 103 -10.85 0.64 5.04
C LEU A 103 -11.23 -0.53 5.96
N MET A 104 -10.26 -1.14 6.63
CA MET A 104 -10.50 -2.22 7.59
C MET A 104 -11.27 -1.76 8.84
N PHE A 105 -11.15 -0.50 9.22
CA PHE A 105 -11.80 0.05 10.40
C PHE A 105 -13.22 0.53 10.12
N MET A 106 -13.42 1.24 9.00
CA MET A 106 -14.71 1.86 8.64
C MET A 106 -15.64 0.92 7.88
N THR A 107 -15.10 0.07 7.01
CA THR A 107 -15.90 -0.82 6.15
C THR A 107 -15.29 -2.23 6.02
N PRO A 108 -15.09 -2.94 7.16
CA PRO A 108 -14.38 -4.23 7.20
C PRO A 108 -15.04 -5.31 6.33
N HIS A 109 -16.35 -5.26 6.15
CA HIS A 109 -17.10 -6.26 5.38
C HIS A 109 -16.80 -6.24 3.87
N PHE A 110 -16.34 -5.11 3.29
CA PHE A 110 -15.80 -5.13 1.92
C PHE A 110 -14.61 -6.08 1.79
N LEU A 111 -13.73 -6.06 2.80
CA LEU A 111 -12.58 -6.95 2.83
C LEU A 111 -13.01 -8.41 3.07
N VAL A 112 -13.93 -8.65 4.00
CA VAL A 112 -14.42 -10.00 4.32
C VAL A 112 -15.11 -10.62 3.12
N GLU A 113 -16.05 -9.92 2.46
CA GLU A 113 -16.73 -10.41 1.26
C GLU A 113 -15.73 -10.64 0.12
N GLY A 114 -14.81 -9.69 -0.11
CA GLY A 114 -13.77 -9.84 -1.12
C GLY A 114 -12.85 -11.03 -0.85
N ALA A 115 -12.53 -11.31 0.42
CA ALA A 115 -11.73 -12.46 0.82
C ALA A 115 -12.43 -13.79 0.49
N ILE A 116 -13.74 -13.89 0.74
CA ILE A 116 -14.52 -15.10 0.44
C ILE A 116 -14.55 -15.32 -1.08
N ILE A 117 -14.84 -14.28 -1.86
CA ILE A 117 -14.87 -14.35 -3.32
C ILE A 117 -13.52 -14.73 -3.91
N ALA A 118 -12.44 -14.10 -3.43
CA ALA A 118 -11.08 -14.41 -3.87
C ALA A 118 -10.68 -15.85 -3.53
N ALA A 119 -10.98 -16.30 -2.30
CA ALA A 119 -10.74 -17.67 -1.86
C ALA A 119 -11.51 -18.69 -2.73
N TYR A 120 -12.78 -18.40 -3.05
CA TYR A 120 -13.57 -19.22 -3.97
C TYR A 120 -12.93 -19.31 -5.34
N ALA A 121 -12.54 -18.18 -5.94
CA ALA A 121 -11.94 -18.13 -7.27
C ALA A 121 -10.63 -18.94 -7.38
N ILE A 122 -9.81 -18.94 -6.33
CA ILE A 122 -8.53 -19.69 -6.30
C ILE A 122 -8.65 -21.06 -5.61
N ARG A 123 -9.86 -21.47 -5.21
CA ARG A 123 -10.14 -22.74 -4.52
C ARG A 123 -9.35 -22.89 -3.22
N ALA A 124 -9.17 -21.80 -2.48
CA ALA A 124 -8.51 -21.80 -1.19
C ALA A 124 -9.47 -22.24 -0.08
N SER A 125 -9.01 -23.11 0.82
CA SER A 125 -9.77 -23.54 1.99
C SER A 125 -9.56 -22.66 3.22
N HIS A 126 -8.52 -21.83 3.22
CA HIS A 126 -8.20 -20.91 4.31
C HIS A 126 -7.76 -19.55 3.74
N ALA A 127 -8.23 -18.49 4.37
CA ALA A 127 -7.79 -17.12 4.13
C ALA A 127 -7.18 -16.54 5.41
N PHE A 128 -5.99 -15.98 5.30
CA PHE A 128 -5.31 -15.30 6.42
C PHE A 128 -5.28 -13.81 6.15
N ILE A 129 -5.80 -13.01 7.08
CA ILE A 129 -5.66 -11.55 7.05
C ILE A 129 -4.53 -11.21 8.01
N TYR A 130 -3.35 -10.92 7.46
CA TYR A 130 -2.16 -10.56 8.24
C TYR A 130 -2.14 -9.06 8.49
N VAL A 131 -2.47 -8.67 9.72
CA VAL A 131 -2.61 -7.27 10.13
C VAL A 131 -1.39 -6.85 10.93
N ARG A 132 -0.88 -5.65 10.68
CA ARG A 132 0.15 -5.02 11.51
C ARG A 132 -0.24 -5.03 12.99
N GLY A 133 0.68 -5.48 13.87
CA GLY A 133 0.36 -5.79 15.26
C GLY A 133 -0.03 -4.58 16.12
N GLU A 134 0.45 -3.38 15.79
CA GLU A 134 0.21 -2.16 16.56
C GLU A 134 -1.22 -1.63 16.44
N VAL A 135 -1.93 -1.97 15.34
CA VAL A 135 -3.28 -1.45 15.08
C VAL A 135 -4.37 -2.29 15.77
N VAL A 136 -4.30 -2.38 17.09
CA VAL A 136 -5.20 -3.20 17.91
C VAL A 136 -6.70 -2.90 17.67
N PRO A 137 -7.15 -1.65 17.49
CA PRO A 137 -8.55 -1.37 17.17
C PRO A 137 -9.00 -2.03 15.86
N VAL A 138 -8.16 -2.04 14.83
CA VAL A 138 -8.44 -2.69 13.54
C VAL A 138 -8.54 -4.20 13.69
N LEU A 139 -7.61 -4.82 14.45
CA LEU A 139 -7.66 -6.25 14.76
C LEU A 139 -8.98 -6.66 15.43
N ARG A 140 -9.44 -5.89 16.40
CA ARG A 140 -10.72 -6.13 17.08
C ARG A 140 -11.89 -5.99 16.10
N ARG A 141 -11.88 -4.96 15.27
CA ARG A 141 -12.91 -4.69 14.27
C ARG A 141 -13.02 -5.82 13.25
N LEU A 142 -11.92 -6.26 12.69
CA LEU A 142 -11.89 -7.36 11.72
C LEU A 142 -12.33 -8.69 12.32
N ARG A 143 -11.89 -9.00 13.55
CA ARG A 143 -12.34 -10.22 14.24
C ARG A 143 -13.85 -10.21 14.47
N GLY A 144 -14.43 -9.05 14.81
CA GLY A 144 -15.88 -8.88 14.90
C GLY A 144 -16.57 -9.13 13.56
N ALA A 145 -16.13 -8.47 12.49
CA ALA A 145 -16.72 -8.64 11.16
C ALA A 145 -16.62 -10.07 10.61
N VAL A 146 -15.50 -10.76 10.89
CA VAL A 146 -15.35 -12.18 10.54
C VAL A 146 -16.31 -13.05 11.33
N ALA A 147 -16.47 -12.81 12.65
CA ALA A 147 -17.42 -13.54 13.49
C ALA A 147 -18.88 -13.36 13.00
N GLU A 148 -19.28 -12.11 12.67
CA GLU A 148 -20.59 -11.80 12.08
C GLU A 148 -20.80 -12.53 10.75
N ALA A 149 -19.77 -12.66 9.92
CA ALA A 149 -19.84 -13.40 8.67
C ALA A 149 -20.01 -14.92 8.90
N TYR A 150 -19.39 -15.49 9.93
CA TYR A 150 -19.63 -16.88 10.36
C TYR A 150 -21.07 -17.08 10.86
N GLU A 151 -21.54 -16.19 11.72
CA GLU A 151 -22.93 -16.26 12.26
C GLU A 151 -23.98 -16.15 11.14
N ALA A 152 -23.70 -15.35 10.11
CA ALA A 152 -24.58 -15.20 8.94
C ALA A 152 -24.45 -16.32 7.90
N GLY A 153 -23.54 -17.29 8.08
CA GLY A 153 -23.33 -18.42 7.17
C GLY A 153 -22.58 -18.06 5.87
N TYR A 154 -21.87 -16.92 5.85
CA TYR A 154 -21.04 -16.52 4.72
C TYR A 154 -19.61 -17.06 4.80
N VAL A 155 -19.20 -17.59 5.94
CA VAL A 155 -17.92 -18.26 6.18
C VAL A 155 -18.19 -19.56 6.93
N GLY A 156 -17.36 -20.57 6.76
CA GLY A 156 -17.49 -21.89 7.37
C GLY A 156 -17.73 -22.97 6.35
N ARG A 157 -18.76 -23.80 6.56
CA ARG A 157 -19.07 -24.97 5.73
C ARG A 157 -20.23 -24.69 4.76
N ASP A 158 -20.12 -25.27 3.56
CA ASP A 158 -21.17 -25.25 2.54
C ASP A 158 -21.76 -23.85 2.31
N ILE A 159 -20.89 -22.87 2.10
CA ILE A 159 -21.26 -21.46 1.98
C ILE A 159 -22.30 -21.26 0.87
N GLY A 160 -23.47 -20.77 1.25
CA GLY A 160 -24.58 -20.57 0.32
C GLY A 160 -25.08 -21.83 -0.39
N GLY A 161 -24.82 -23.04 0.12
CA GLY A 161 -25.22 -24.30 -0.51
C GLY A 161 -24.37 -24.67 -1.73
N SER A 162 -23.19 -24.07 -1.89
CA SER A 162 -22.32 -24.24 -3.04
C SER A 162 -21.33 -25.41 -2.92
N GLY A 163 -21.26 -26.06 -1.75
CA GLY A 163 -20.22 -27.04 -1.43
C GLY A 163 -18.83 -26.42 -1.13
N PHE A 164 -18.73 -25.10 -1.10
CA PHE A 164 -17.49 -24.39 -0.78
C PHE A 164 -17.33 -24.19 0.72
N ASP A 165 -16.18 -24.60 1.25
CA ASP A 165 -15.77 -24.44 2.65
C ASP A 165 -14.63 -23.44 2.74
N LEU A 166 -14.71 -22.51 3.71
CA LEU A 166 -13.65 -21.53 3.96
C LEU A 166 -13.54 -21.19 5.43
N ASP A 167 -12.32 -21.18 5.94
CA ASP A 167 -11.98 -20.59 7.24
C ASP A 167 -11.19 -19.28 7.04
N ILE A 168 -11.57 -18.22 7.77
CA ILE A 168 -10.87 -16.91 7.76
C ILE A 168 -10.20 -16.69 9.11
N ILE A 169 -8.89 -16.44 9.07
CA ILE A 169 -8.06 -16.22 10.25
C ILE A 169 -7.50 -14.80 10.23
N VAL A 170 -7.81 -13.99 11.25
CA VAL A 170 -7.21 -12.68 11.47
C VAL A 170 -5.97 -12.85 12.34
N HIS A 171 -4.80 -12.75 11.70
CA HIS A 171 -3.49 -12.90 12.34
C HIS A 171 -2.92 -11.52 12.71
N ALA A 172 -2.42 -11.39 13.93
CA ALA A 172 -1.70 -10.20 14.38
C ALA A 172 -0.19 -10.37 14.10
N GLY A 173 0.37 -9.52 13.27
CA GLY A 173 1.81 -9.42 13.09
C GLY A 173 2.53 -8.83 14.31
N ALA A 174 3.84 -8.67 14.22
CA ALA A 174 4.69 -8.15 15.30
C ALA A 174 5.26 -6.74 14.99
N GLY A 175 4.70 -6.02 14.01
CA GLY A 175 5.03 -4.63 13.72
C GLY A 175 6.29 -4.40 12.88
N ALA A 176 6.77 -5.37 12.15
CA ALA A 176 7.92 -5.21 11.26
C ALA A 176 7.49 -4.81 9.84
N TYR A 177 7.96 -3.68 9.34
CA TYR A 177 7.73 -3.19 7.96
C TYR A 177 8.04 -4.24 6.90
N ILE A 178 9.15 -4.99 7.09
CA ILE A 178 9.54 -6.04 6.12
C ILE A 178 8.48 -7.13 5.97
N CYS A 179 7.60 -7.34 6.94
CA CYS A 179 6.50 -8.30 6.82
C CYS A 179 5.41 -7.87 5.83
N GLY A 180 5.49 -6.65 5.27
CA GLY A 180 4.77 -6.24 4.07
C GLY A 180 5.31 -6.83 2.76
N GLU A 181 6.55 -7.33 2.73
CA GLU A 181 7.07 -8.13 1.60
C GLU A 181 6.43 -9.51 1.62
N GLU A 182 5.88 -9.96 0.47
CA GLU A 182 4.99 -11.15 0.43
C GLU A 182 5.61 -12.42 0.99
N THR A 183 6.91 -12.64 0.82
CA THR A 183 7.58 -13.86 1.31
C THR A 183 8.06 -13.75 2.75
N ALA A 184 8.40 -12.55 3.21
CA ALA A 184 8.68 -12.28 4.62
C ALA A 184 7.40 -12.41 5.47
N LEU A 185 6.25 -11.98 4.95
CA LEU A 185 4.95 -12.18 5.55
C LEU A 185 4.65 -13.67 5.75
N LEU A 186 4.93 -14.50 4.73
CA LEU A 186 4.75 -15.96 4.83
C LEU A 186 5.66 -16.59 5.89
N ASP A 187 6.92 -16.16 6.00
CA ASP A 187 7.81 -16.62 7.07
C ASP A 187 7.28 -16.26 8.45
N SER A 188 6.76 -15.04 8.61
CA SER A 188 6.14 -14.60 9.86
C SER A 188 4.90 -15.41 10.22
N LEU A 189 3.99 -15.69 9.25
CA LEU A 189 2.83 -16.55 9.45
C LEU A 189 3.22 -17.97 9.87
N GLU A 190 4.34 -18.48 9.37
CA GLU A 190 4.88 -19.80 9.74
C GLU A 190 5.63 -19.80 11.08
N GLY A 191 5.62 -18.68 11.82
CA GLY A 191 6.28 -18.55 13.13
C GLY A 191 7.80 -18.38 13.05
N ARG A 192 8.33 -18.05 11.86
CA ARG A 192 9.75 -17.75 11.66
C ARG A 192 9.99 -16.25 11.69
N ARG A 193 11.26 -15.85 11.76
CA ARG A 193 11.64 -14.45 11.57
C ARG A 193 11.21 -13.99 10.17
N GLY A 194 10.51 -12.86 10.10
CA GLY A 194 10.06 -12.28 8.83
C GLY A 194 11.23 -11.83 7.97
N GLN A 195 11.66 -12.68 7.08
CA GLN A 195 12.73 -12.41 6.11
C GLN A 195 12.33 -12.91 4.74
N PRO A 196 12.59 -12.16 3.65
CA PRO A 196 12.26 -12.56 2.29
C PRO A 196 12.87 -13.90 1.89
N ARG A 197 12.14 -14.68 1.08
CA ARG A 197 12.59 -15.98 0.52
C ARG A 197 13.21 -15.77 -0.86
N LEU A 198 14.06 -16.74 -1.27
CA LEU A 198 14.49 -16.84 -2.67
C LEU A 198 13.30 -17.12 -3.59
N ARG A 199 13.28 -16.50 -4.74
CA ARG A 199 12.36 -16.76 -5.84
C ARG A 199 13.15 -17.07 -7.11
N PRO A 200 12.84 -18.14 -7.88
CA PRO A 200 11.85 -19.18 -7.62
C PRO A 200 12.17 -20.11 -6.45
N PRO A 201 11.17 -20.81 -5.83
CA PRO A 201 9.77 -20.86 -6.26
C PRO A 201 8.99 -19.60 -5.84
N PHE A 202 8.01 -19.20 -6.66
CA PHE A 202 7.07 -18.15 -6.32
C PHE A 202 5.96 -18.68 -5.39
N PRO A 203 5.32 -17.81 -4.55
CA PRO A 203 4.27 -18.23 -3.61
C PRO A 203 3.12 -18.99 -4.25
N ALA A 204 2.74 -18.66 -5.49
CA ALA A 204 1.69 -19.37 -6.22
C ALA A 204 1.99 -20.87 -6.43
N VAL A 205 3.27 -21.26 -6.40
CA VAL A 205 3.71 -22.67 -6.50
C VAL A 205 4.05 -23.25 -5.14
N SER A 206 4.74 -22.48 -4.30
CA SER A 206 5.21 -22.92 -2.97
C SER A 206 5.31 -21.72 -2.01
N GLY A 207 4.19 -21.37 -1.40
CA GLY A 207 4.04 -20.27 -0.45
C GLY A 207 3.94 -20.74 1.00
N LEU A 208 2.81 -20.43 1.65
CA LEU A 208 2.53 -20.77 3.05
C LEU A 208 2.54 -22.30 3.24
N TYR A 209 3.31 -22.76 4.21
CA TYR A 209 3.51 -24.20 4.49
C TYR A 209 3.87 -25.03 3.24
N ALA A 210 4.65 -24.42 2.34
CA ALA A 210 5.05 -25.00 1.05
C ALA A 210 3.86 -25.39 0.14
N CYS A 211 2.71 -24.71 0.31
CA CYS A 211 1.50 -24.90 -0.49
C CYS A 211 1.28 -23.72 -1.43
N PRO A 212 0.54 -23.90 -2.54
CA PRO A 212 0.16 -22.82 -3.43
C PRO A 212 -0.56 -21.68 -2.68
N THR A 213 -0.07 -20.47 -2.81
CA THR A 213 -0.56 -19.32 -2.05
C THR A 213 -0.65 -18.08 -2.92
N VAL A 214 -1.78 -17.39 -2.84
CA VAL A 214 -1.92 -16.03 -3.37
C VAL A 214 -1.79 -15.03 -2.23
N VAL A 215 -0.92 -14.02 -2.40
CA VAL A 215 -0.82 -12.88 -1.48
C VAL A 215 -1.34 -11.63 -2.16
N ASN A 216 -2.36 -10.98 -1.60
CA ASN A 216 -2.93 -9.74 -2.13
C ASN A 216 -3.08 -8.69 -1.02
N ASN A 217 -2.99 -7.40 -1.40
CA ASN A 217 -3.24 -6.27 -0.51
C ASN A 217 -4.75 -6.12 -0.20
N VAL A 218 -5.06 -5.50 0.96
CA VAL A 218 -6.42 -5.23 1.45
C VAL A 218 -7.30 -4.53 0.42
N GLU A 219 -6.86 -3.37 -0.10
CA GLU A 219 -7.64 -2.58 -1.05
C GLU A 219 -7.90 -3.33 -2.36
N SER A 220 -6.96 -4.16 -2.81
CA SER A 220 -7.15 -5.01 -4.00
C SER A 220 -8.28 -6.01 -3.80
N ILE A 221 -8.34 -6.65 -2.64
CA ILE A 221 -9.38 -7.63 -2.30
C ILE A 221 -10.72 -6.95 -2.08
N ALA A 222 -10.75 -5.82 -1.36
CA ALA A 222 -11.96 -5.03 -1.14
C ALA A 222 -12.57 -4.45 -2.44
N SER A 223 -11.77 -4.32 -3.50
CA SER A 223 -12.23 -3.87 -4.82
C SER A 223 -12.94 -4.96 -5.63
N VAL A 224 -12.86 -6.22 -5.24
CA VAL A 224 -13.47 -7.34 -5.98
C VAL A 224 -14.99 -7.34 -5.92
N PRO A 225 -15.66 -7.17 -4.74
CA PRO A 225 -17.10 -7.14 -4.68
C PRO A 225 -17.75 -6.10 -5.60
N PRO A 226 -17.36 -4.82 -5.62
CA PRO A 226 -17.95 -3.84 -6.53
C PRO A 226 -17.73 -4.17 -8.02
N ILE A 227 -16.65 -4.86 -8.39
CA ILE A 227 -16.43 -5.31 -9.77
C ILE A 227 -17.45 -6.36 -10.17
N LEU A 228 -17.72 -7.35 -9.31
CA LEU A 228 -18.70 -8.40 -9.59
C LEU A 228 -20.15 -7.88 -9.61
N LEU A 229 -20.46 -6.86 -8.81
CA LEU A 229 -21.80 -6.25 -8.78
C LEU A 229 -22.07 -5.38 -10.01
N ASN A 230 -21.09 -4.57 -10.43
CA ASN A 230 -21.33 -3.55 -11.44
C ASN A 230 -20.76 -3.94 -12.81
N GLY A 231 -19.94 -4.99 -12.88
CA GLY A 231 -19.35 -5.52 -14.10
C GLY A 231 -18.01 -4.90 -14.50
N VAL A 232 -17.37 -5.59 -15.43
CA VAL A 232 -16.02 -5.24 -15.95
C VAL A 232 -16.02 -3.86 -16.62
N ASP A 233 -17.00 -3.58 -17.46
CA ASP A 233 -17.09 -2.32 -18.22
C ASP A 233 -17.24 -1.12 -17.29
N TRP A 234 -18.03 -1.27 -16.21
CA TRP A 234 -18.16 -0.23 -15.20
C TRP A 234 -16.81 0.08 -14.54
N PHE A 235 -16.06 -0.95 -14.14
CA PHE A 235 -14.74 -0.72 -13.53
C PHE A 235 -13.75 -0.09 -14.51
N ARG A 236 -13.75 -0.56 -15.76
CA ARG A 236 -12.87 -0.04 -16.82
C ARG A 236 -13.27 1.34 -17.34
N SER A 237 -14.50 1.80 -17.08
CA SER A 237 -14.91 3.18 -17.40
C SER A 237 -14.20 4.25 -16.56
N MET A 238 -13.53 3.83 -15.48
CA MET A 238 -12.73 4.67 -14.60
C MET A 238 -11.24 4.39 -14.81
N GLY A 239 -10.41 5.38 -14.55
CA GLY A 239 -8.95 5.25 -14.67
C GLY A 239 -8.44 5.44 -16.10
N SER A 240 -7.21 5.04 -16.35
CA SER A 240 -6.58 5.04 -17.67
C SER A 240 -6.62 3.64 -18.31
N ASP A 241 -6.36 3.56 -19.62
CA ASP A 241 -6.44 2.29 -20.37
C ASP A 241 -5.62 1.15 -19.76
N LYS A 242 -4.39 1.47 -19.28
CA LYS A 242 -3.47 0.51 -18.67
C LYS A 242 -3.61 0.39 -17.17
N SER A 243 -4.23 1.37 -16.54
CA SER A 243 -4.48 1.44 -15.10
C SER A 243 -5.95 1.73 -14.83
N PRO A 244 -6.87 0.79 -15.13
CA PRO A 244 -8.30 0.99 -14.94
C PRO A 244 -8.71 0.99 -13.47
N GLY A 245 -9.88 1.57 -13.23
CA GLY A 245 -10.55 1.59 -11.94
C GLY A 245 -10.15 2.80 -11.07
N PHE A 246 -10.53 2.69 -9.83
CA PHE A 246 -10.33 3.68 -8.78
C PHE A 246 -9.31 3.20 -7.74
N THR A 247 -8.88 4.11 -6.88
CA THR A 247 -8.01 3.79 -5.74
C THR A 247 -8.13 4.86 -4.65
N LEU A 248 -7.72 4.50 -3.44
CA LEU A 248 -7.58 5.43 -2.31
C LEU A 248 -6.20 6.10 -2.36
N TYR A 249 -6.20 7.43 -2.40
CA TYR A 249 -5.02 8.28 -2.28
C TYR A 249 -4.93 8.80 -0.85
N SER A 250 -3.82 8.52 -0.17
CA SER A 250 -3.53 9.06 1.17
C SER A 250 -2.81 10.39 1.03
N LEU A 251 -3.48 11.50 1.29
CA LEU A 251 -2.93 12.84 1.18
C LEU A 251 -2.57 13.37 2.57
N SER A 252 -1.30 13.69 2.80
CA SER A 252 -0.78 14.10 4.10
C SER A 252 0.30 15.18 4.00
N GLY A 253 0.81 15.64 5.14
CA GLY A 253 1.83 16.68 5.20
C GLY A 253 1.23 18.09 5.12
N HIS A 254 1.88 18.99 4.39
CA HIS A 254 1.55 20.42 4.33
C HIS A 254 0.38 20.72 3.38
N VAL A 255 -0.74 20.06 3.60
CA VAL A 255 -1.98 20.21 2.85
C VAL A 255 -3.10 20.71 3.76
N THR A 256 -4.01 21.53 3.22
CA THR A 256 -5.08 22.17 4.00
C THR A 256 -6.06 21.16 4.59
N ARG A 257 -6.45 20.14 3.84
CA ARG A 257 -7.33 19.05 4.32
C ARG A 257 -6.67 17.71 4.02
N PRO A 258 -5.82 17.22 4.93
CA PRO A 258 -5.27 15.86 4.82
C PRO A 258 -6.39 14.82 4.94
N GLY A 259 -6.21 13.65 4.33
CA GLY A 259 -7.20 12.58 4.39
C GLY A 259 -7.11 11.59 3.24
N GLN A 260 -8.15 10.76 3.12
CA GLN A 260 -8.29 9.79 2.04
C GLN A 260 -9.16 10.37 0.93
N TYR A 261 -8.69 10.25 -0.29
CA TYR A 261 -9.39 10.69 -1.49
C TYR A 261 -9.53 9.51 -2.44
N GLU A 262 -10.76 9.04 -2.63
CA GLU A 262 -11.02 7.94 -3.56
C GLU A 262 -11.34 8.51 -4.94
N ALA A 263 -10.50 8.18 -5.93
CA ALA A 263 -10.60 8.75 -7.27
C ALA A 263 -10.14 7.74 -8.33
N PRO A 264 -10.49 7.94 -9.61
CA PRO A 264 -9.96 7.15 -10.70
C PRO A 264 -8.43 7.24 -10.77
N LEU A 265 -7.78 6.15 -11.15
CA LEU A 265 -6.36 6.20 -11.51
C LEU A 265 -6.15 7.16 -12.68
N GLY A 266 -5.06 7.96 -12.63
CA GLY A 266 -4.78 9.00 -13.63
C GLY A 266 -5.26 10.40 -13.25
N ILE A 267 -6.00 10.58 -12.13
CA ILE A 267 -6.18 11.92 -11.54
C ILE A 267 -4.81 12.54 -11.26
N THR A 268 -4.69 13.86 -11.38
CA THR A 268 -3.41 14.54 -11.10
C THR A 268 -3.30 14.98 -9.64
N LEU A 269 -2.05 15.21 -9.18
CA LEU A 269 -1.87 15.79 -7.84
C LEU A 269 -2.49 17.18 -7.75
N ARG A 270 -2.44 17.97 -8.83
CA ARG A 270 -3.10 19.28 -8.89
C ARG A 270 -4.59 19.18 -8.57
N GLU A 271 -5.30 18.25 -9.23
CA GLU A 271 -6.73 18.05 -8.99
C GLU A 271 -7.02 17.56 -7.55
N LEU A 272 -6.20 16.67 -7.01
CA LEU A 272 -6.35 16.22 -5.61
C LEU A 272 -6.09 17.36 -4.61
N LEU A 273 -5.09 18.20 -4.84
CA LEU A 273 -4.83 19.39 -4.03
C LEU A 273 -6.00 20.37 -4.11
N ASP A 274 -6.61 20.55 -5.29
CA ASP A 274 -7.81 21.39 -5.41
C ASP A 274 -8.98 20.85 -4.57
N TYR A 275 -9.15 19.51 -4.50
CA TYR A 275 -10.12 18.89 -3.59
C TYR A 275 -9.74 19.12 -2.13
N ALA A 276 -8.47 19.05 -1.79
CA ALA A 276 -7.96 19.20 -0.44
C ALA A 276 -7.81 20.67 0.04
N GLY A 277 -8.10 21.66 -0.81
CA GLY A 277 -7.98 23.07 -0.48
C GLY A 277 -6.57 23.63 -0.64
N GLY A 278 -5.70 22.93 -1.36
CA GLY A 278 -4.33 23.34 -1.67
C GLY A 278 -3.31 22.98 -0.60
N VAL A 279 -2.07 23.39 -0.84
CA VAL A 279 -1.02 23.45 0.18
C VAL A 279 -1.46 24.37 1.30
N ARG A 280 -0.91 24.23 2.51
CA ARG A 280 -1.26 25.13 3.63
C ARG A 280 -1.13 26.60 3.24
N ALA A 281 -2.01 27.43 3.81
CA ALA A 281 -2.18 28.83 3.40
C ALA A 281 -0.87 29.63 3.49
N GLY A 282 -0.54 30.37 2.44
CA GLY A 282 0.65 31.22 2.36
C GLY A 282 1.93 30.50 1.95
N HIS A 283 1.86 29.20 1.67
CA HIS A 283 3.00 28.36 1.30
C HIS A 283 2.88 27.76 -0.10
N GLN A 284 3.98 27.26 -0.63
CA GLN A 284 4.06 26.66 -1.95
C GLN A 284 4.62 25.23 -1.87
N LEU A 285 4.16 24.38 -2.78
CA LEU A 285 4.69 23.02 -2.90
C LEU A 285 6.17 23.06 -3.29
N LYS A 286 7.00 22.37 -2.52
CA LYS A 286 8.40 22.15 -2.83
C LYS A 286 8.65 20.78 -3.45
N PHE A 287 8.28 19.74 -2.73
CA PHE A 287 8.38 18.36 -3.22
C PHE A 287 7.27 17.49 -2.62
N TRP A 288 7.11 16.29 -3.16
CA TRP A 288 6.11 15.33 -2.70
C TRP A 288 6.51 13.90 -3.05
N THR A 289 5.91 12.93 -2.39
CA THR A 289 6.07 11.51 -2.68
C THR A 289 4.81 10.97 -3.35
N PRO A 290 4.91 10.21 -4.47
CA PRO A 290 3.73 9.60 -5.09
C PRO A 290 3.27 8.30 -4.40
N GLY A 291 4.18 7.60 -3.74
CA GLY A 291 3.90 6.29 -3.16
C GLY A 291 4.50 6.04 -1.77
N GLY A 292 4.74 7.09 -1.00
CA GLY A 292 5.39 7.02 0.30
C GLY A 292 6.90 7.26 0.23
N SER A 293 7.55 7.06 1.35
CA SER A 293 8.99 7.34 1.52
C SER A 293 9.90 6.47 0.65
N SER A 294 9.43 5.31 0.19
CA SER A 294 10.20 4.37 -0.64
C SER A 294 10.27 4.73 -2.13
N THR A 295 9.64 5.83 -2.53
CA THR A 295 9.59 6.23 -3.94
C THR A 295 10.49 7.44 -4.22
N PRO A 296 11.06 7.56 -5.44
CA PRO A 296 11.70 8.80 -5.85
C PRO A 296 10.77 10.00 -5.64
N ILE A 297 11.26 11.05 -5.00
CA ILE A 297 10.49 12.28 -4.79
C ILE A 297 10.25 13.00 -6.11
N LEU A 298 9.13 13.72 -6.18
CA LEU A 298 8.75 14.60 -7.28
C LEU A 298 8.63 16.04 -6.78
N THR A 299 8.71 17.00 -7.71
CA THR A 299 8.67 18.45 -7.42
C THR A 299 7.38 19.08 -7.90
N ALA A 300 7.22 20.38 -7.70
CA ALA A 300 6.08 21.15 -8.20
C ALA A 300 5.92 21.08 -9.75
N GLU A 301 7.01 20.78 -10.48
CA GLU A 301 6.96 20.60 -11.94
C GLU A 301 6.16 19.37 -12.36
N HIS A 302 5.92 18.44 -11.45
CA HIS A 302 5.23 17.17 -11.69
C HIS A 302 3.76 17.15 -11.25
N LEU A 303 3.18 18.33 -10.96
CA LEU A 303 1.79 18.42 -10.46
C LEU A 303 0.74 17.85 -11.43
N ASP A 304 1.01 17.88 -12.73
CA ASP A 304 0.08 17.45 -13.77
C ASP A 304 0.38 16.04 -14.31
N VAL A 305 1.31 15.31 -13.65
CA VAL A 305 1.57 13.91 -13.99
C VAL A 305 0.36 13.07 -13.60
N PRO A 306 -0.19 12.25 -14.52
CA PRO A 306 -1.25 11.31 -14.16
C PRO A 306 -0.81 10.35 -13.07
N LEU A 307 -1.59 10.27 -11.97
CA LEU A 307 -1.34 9.38 -10.86
C LEU A 307 -1.83 7.96 -11.19
N ASP A 308 -1.19 7.38 -12.20
CA ASP A 308 -1.29 5.97 -12.56
C ASP A 308 0.11 5.35 -12.65
N TYR A 309 0.18 4.03 -12.87
CA TYR A 309 1.48 3.33 -12.87
C TYR A 309 2.39 3.76 -14.00
N GLU A 310 1.83 4.07 -15.16
CA GLU A 310 2.55 4.48 -16.36
C GLU A 310 2.99 5.95 -16.31
N GLY A 311 2.11 6.84 -15.89
CA GLY A 311 2.39 8.28 -15.81
C GLY A 311 3.47 8.59 -14.78
N VAL A 312 3.33 8.07 -13.55
CA VAL A 312 4.34 8.25 -12.51
C VAL A 312 5.64 7.55 -12.88
N GLY A 313 5.57 6.37 -13.53
CA GLY A 313 6.75 5.67 -14.05
C GLY A 313 7.51 6.49 -15.09
N ALA A 314 6.80 7.12 -16.02
CA ALA A 314 7.39 8.00 -17.04
C ALA A 314 8.03 9.27 -16.44
N ALA A 315 7.52 9.75 -15.31
CA ALA A 315 8.11 10.85 -14.55
C ALA A 315 9.36 10.46 -13.74
N GLY A 316 9.78 9.18 -13.80
CA GLY A 316 10.98 8.69 -13.11
C GLY A 316 10.75 8.33 -11.63
N SER A 317 9.49 8.06 -11.26
CA SER A 317 9.13 7.63 -9.91
C SER A 317 8.24 6.37 -9.95
N MET A 318 7.60 6.02 -8.84
CA MET A 318 6.66 4.91 -8.75
C MET A 318 5.39 5.37 -8.03
N LEU A 319 4.23 4.96 -8.55
CA LEU A 319 2.94 5.25 -7.89
C LEU A 319 2.85 4.63 -6.48
N GLY A 320 3.51 3.50 -6.28
CA GLY A 320 3.62 2.84 -4.99
C GLY A 320 2.26 2.60 -4.34
N THR A 321 2.17 2.95 -3.06
CA THR A 321 0.95 2.82 -2.25
C THR A 321 0.01 4.03 -2.35
N LYS A 322 0.29 5.00 -3.23
CA LYS A 322 -0.47 6.26 -3.37
C LYS A 322 -0.44 7.13 -2.10
N ALA A 323 0.66 7.04 -1.36
CA ALA A 323 0.92 7.87 -0.18
C ALA A 323 1.52 9.22 -0.61
N LEU A 324 0.64 10.19 -0.84
CA LEU A 324 0.99 11.53 -1.32
C LEU A 324 1.36 12.40 -0.11
N GLN A 325 2.65 12.42 0.24
CA GLN A 325 3.16 13.30 1.29
C GLN A 325 3.56 14.64 0.66
N ILE A 326 2.97 15.73 1.12
CA ILE A 326 3.14 17.08 0.59
C ILE A 326 4.07 17.86 1.48
N PHE A 327 5.13 18.42 0.91
CA PHE A 327 6.13 19.23 1.61
C PHE A 327 6.26 20.60 0.95
N ASP A 328 6.12 21.65 1.74
CA ASP A 328 6.29 23.02 1.29
C ASP A 328 7.74 23.51 1.40
N GLU A 329 7.97 24.76 0.99
CA GLU A 329 9.30 25.40 0.92
C GLU A 329 10.02 25.49 2.25
N THR A 330 9.30 25.40 3.38
CA THR A 330 9.91 25.46 4.72
C THR A 330 10.55 24.14 5.13
N THR A 331 10.28 23.07 4.41
CA THR A 331 10.80 21.73 4.74
C THR A 331 12.23 21.57 4.24
N CYS A 332 13.14 21.22 5.13
CA CYS A 332 14.47 20.75 4.78
C CYS A 332 14.39 19.36 4.14
N VAL A 333 14.81 19.22 2.88
CA VAL A 333 14.80 17.93 2.19
C VAL A 333 15.80 16.96 2.79
N VAL A 334 16.98 17.44 3.22
CA VAL A 334 18.04 16.61 3.84
C VAL A 334 17.52 15.95 5.11
N ARG A 335 16.86 16.74 5.98
CA ARG A 335 16.24 16.21 7.21
C ARG A 335 15.11 15.23 6.93
N ALA A 336 14.23 15.52 5.96
CA ALA A 336 13.11 14.64 5.61
C ALA A 336 13.62 13.28 5.13
N VAL A 337 14.58 13.27 4.19
CA VAL A 337 15.18 12.04 3.65
C VAL A 337 16.04 11.33 4.69
N GLY A 338 16.76 12.06 5.53
CA GLY A 338 17.50 11.50 6.67
C GLY A 338 16.60 10.72 7.62
N ARG A 339 15.40 11.26 7.94
CA ARG A 339 14.38 10.55 8.76
C ARG A 339 13.89 9.27 8.10
N TRP A 340 13.65 9.28 6.79
CA TRP A 340 13.28 8.06 6.07
C TRP A 340 14.43 7.06 6.03
N THR A 341 15.67 7.52 5.89
CA THR A 341 16.88 6.67 5.94
C THR A 341 17.03 5.97 7.28
N GLN A 342 16.81 6.67 8.40
CA GLN A 342 16.78 6.09 9.75
C GLN A 342 15.67 5.05 9.90
N PHE A 343 14.50 5.29 9.30
CA PHE A 343 13.42 4.31 9.27
C PHE A 343 13.86 3.02 8.54
N TYR A 344 14.48 3.11 7.35
CA TYR A 344 14.93 1.93 6.61
C TYR A 344 16.08 1.20 7.28
N GLU A 345 16.97 1.91 7.96
CA GLU A 345 18.00 1.31 8.81
C GLU A 345 17.36 0.43 9.90
N HIS A 346 16.40 1.01 10.63
CA HIS A 346 15.68 0.31 11.70
C HIS A 346 14.89 -0.90 11.19
N GLU A 347 14.24 -0.78 10.04
CA GLU A 347 13.34 -1.80 9.46
C GLU A 347 14.07 -2.82 8.57
N SER A 348 15.36 -2.67 8.35
CA SER A 348 16.14 -3.68 7.63
C SER A 348 16.10 -5.02 8.38
N CYS A 349 15.69 -6.10 7.69
CA CYS A 349 15.65 -7.43 8.29
C CYS A 349 17.03 -8.03 8.56
N GLY A 350 18.11 -7.38 8.10
CA GLY A 350 19.49 -7.79 8.28
C GLY A 350 19.95 -8.97 7.40
N LYS A 351 19.11 -9.46 6.47
CA LYS A 351 19.41 -10.65 5.68
C LYS A 351 20.54 -10.46 4.69
N CYS A 352 20.62 -9.32 4.00
CA CYS A 352 21.62 -9.09 2.97
C CYS A 352 22.51 -7.88 3.28
N THR A 353 23.80 -8.00 2.96
CA THR A 353 24.83 -7.01 3.27
C THR A 353 24.54 -5.62 2.68
N PRO A 354 24.14 -5.48 1.38
CA PRO A 354 23.92 -4.15 0.81
C PRO A 354 22.90 -3.31 1.60
N CYS A 355 21.76 -3.91 1.98
CA CYS A 355 20.74 -3.24 2.77
C CYS A 355 21.19 -3.04 4.22
N ARG A 356 21.63 -4.10 4.93
CA ARG A 356 21.97 -4.07 6.35
C ARG A 356 23.05 -3.03 6.67
N GLU A 357 24.19 -3.08 5.93
CA GLU A 357 25.31 -2.19 6.17
C GLU A 357 25.11 -0.84 5.47
N GLY A 358 24.54 -0.86 4.26
CA GLY A 358 24.39 0.37 3.48
C GLY A 358 23.40 1.35 4.12
N THR A 359 22.24 0.91 4.63
CA THR A 359 21.29 1.81 5.30
C THR A 359 21.87 2.39 6.59
N TYR A 360 22.65 1.61 7.34
CA TYR A 360 23.38 2.08 8.51
C TYR A 360 24.38 3.20 8.14
N TRP A 361 25.22 2.98 7.12
CA TRP A 361 26.19 4.00 6.69
C TRP A 361 25.52 5.26 6.16
N LEU A 362 24.41 5.12 5.42
CA LEU A 362 23.63 6.26 4.94
C LEU A 362 23.07 7.09 6.10
N ALA A 363 22.52 6.45 7.13
CA ALA A 363 22.00 7.14 8.31
C ALA A 363 23.11 7.92 9.04
N GLN A 364 24.31 7.33 9.20
CA GLN A 364 25.45 8.01 9.80
C GLN A 364 25.92 9.26 9.01
N ILE A 365 25.78 9.23 7.68
CA ILE A 365 26.11 10.40 6.84
C ILE A 365 25.06 11.50 7.06
N TYR A 366 23.77 11.16 7.09
CA TYR A 366 22.72 12.15 7.38
C TYR A 366 22.86 12.77 8.76
N ASP A 367 23.23 12.00 9.78
CA ASP A 367 23.50 12.52 11.12
C ASP A 367 24.64 13.54 11.10
N ARG A 368 25.76 13.27 10.37
CA ARG A 368 26.86 14.24 10.23
C ARG A 368 26.43 15.52 9.50
N LEU A 369 25.62 15.41 8.45
CA LEU A 369 25.10 16.58 7.73
C LEU A 369 24.23 17.46 8.64
N GLU A 370 23.37 16.85 9.46
CA GLU A 370 22.49 17.57 10.38
C GLU A 370 23.24 18.20 11.57
N THR A 371 24.33 17.56 12.07
CA THR A 371 25.10 18.01 13.25
C THR A 371 26.25 18.96 12.90
N GLY A 372 26.55 19.17 11.61
CA GLY A 372 27.58 20.08 11.16
C GLY A 372 28.98 19.45 10.92
N ASP A 373 29.07 18.13 11.08
CA ASP A 373 30.32 17.38 10.84
C ASP A 373 30.37 16.82 9.38
N GLY A 374 29.38 17.15 8.55
CA GLY A 374 29.31 16.72 7.16
C GLY A 374 30.30 17.42 6.25
N THR A 375 30.72 16.73 5.21
CA THR A 375 31.70 17.23 4.21
C THR A 375 31.08 17.11 2.80
N SER A 376 31.65 17.83 1.82
CA SER A 376 31.24 17.69 0.41
C SER A 376 31.40 16.26 -0.12
N ALA A 377 32.43 15.52 0.38
CA ALA A 377 32.64 14.13 0.02
C ALA A 377 31.50 13.21 0.54
N ASP A 378 30.83 13.59 1.61
CA ASP A 378 29.70 12.81 2.15
C ASP A 378 28.49 12.82 1.22
N ILE A 379 28.26 13.93 0.47
CA ILE A 379 27.18 14.02 -0.52
C ILE A 379 27.40 13.01 -1.65
N ASP A 380 28.62 12.91 -2.17
CA ASP A 380 28.95 11.95 -3.23
C ASP A 380 28.91 10.51 -2.69
N LYS A 381 29.34 10.30 -1.44
CA LYS A 381 29.27 9.00 -0.77
C LYS A 381 27.84 8.51 -0.54
N LEU A 382 26.85 9.39 -0.31
CA LEU A 382 25.43 9.02 -0.29
C LEU A 382 25.01 8.37 -1.62
N LEU A 383 25.44 8.91 -2.76
CA LEU A 383 25.15 8.35 -4.09
C LEU A 383 25.90 7.03 -4.30
N ASP A 384 27.18 6.93 -3.96
CA ASP A 384 27.97 5.72 -4.11
C ASP A 384 27.41 4.55 -3.31
N ILE A 385 27.03 4.78 -2.04
CA ILE A 385 26.41 3.76 -1.20
C ILE A 385 25.03 3.38 -1.77
N SER A 386 24.22 4.35 -2.17
CA SER A 386 22.91 4.11 -2.77
C SER A 386 23.01 3.24 -4.04
N ASP A 387 24.03 3.46 -4.88
CA ASP A 387 24.29 2.62 -6.07
C ASP A 387 24.67 1.19 -5.67
N THR A 388 25.35 0.98 -4.54
CA THR A 388 25.67 -0.38 -4.06
C THR A 388 24.48 -1.11 -3.43
N ILE A 389 23.40 -0.41 -3.13
CA ILE A 389 22.14 -0.97 -2.59
C ILE A 389 21.13 -1.21 -3.69
N ASN A 390 20.94 -0.22 -4.57
CA ASN A 390 19.90 -0.20 -5.60
C ASN A 390 20.09 -1.33 -6.63
N GLY A 391 19.09 -2.19 -6.78
CA GLY A 391 19.12 -3.37 -7.63
C GLY A 391 20.07 -4.49 -7.18
N LYS A 392 20.74 -4.34 -6.03
CA LYS A 392 21.73 -5.30 -5.51
C LYS A 392 21.33 -5.91 -4.16
N SER A 393 20.22 -5.45 -3.59
CA SER A 393 19.63 -6.00 -2.39
C SER A 393 18.75 -7.22 -2.68
N PHE A 394 18.53 -8.06 -1.66
CA PHE A 394 17.74 -9.28 -1.79
C PHE A 394 16.24 -9.02 -2.06
N CYS A 395 15.74 -7.88 -1.61
CA CYS A 395 14.36 -7.43 -1.81
C CYS A 395 14.30 -5.92 -2.04
N ALA A 396 13.13 -5.44 -2.44
CA ALA A 396 12.90 -4.04 -2.80
C ALA A 396 13.04 -3.02 -1.64
N LEU A 397 13.19 -3.47 -0.37
CA LEU A 397 13.45 -2.54 0.73
C LEU A 397 14.73 -1.72 0.50
N GLY A 398 15.78 -2.36 -0.03
CA GLY A 398 17.02 -1.64 -0.36
C GLY A 398 16.80 -0.58 -1.43
N ASP A 399 16.08 -0.90 -2.49
CA ASP A 399 15.74 0.04 -3.56
C ASP A 399 14.90 1.21 -3.01
N GLY A 400 13.93 0.90 -2.15
CA GLY A 400 13.09 1.89 -1.46
C GLY A 400 13.91 2.83 -0.56
N ALA A 401 14.94 2.32 0.12
CA ALA A 401 15.82 3.14 0.93
C ALA A 401 16.71 4.08 0.11
N ALA A 402 17.19 3.62 -1.06
CA ALA A 402 18.10 4.40 -1.92
C ALA A 402 17.36 5.45 -2.78
N SER A 403 16.13 5.15 -3.22
CA SER A 403 15.37 5.97 -4.17
C SER A 403 15.15 7.43 -3.75
N PRO A 404 14.70 7.73 -2.51
CA PRO A 404 14.52 9.11 -2.05
C PRO A 404 15.85 9.86 -1.95
N ILE A 405 16.94 9.19 -1.61
CA ILE A 405 18.29 9.79 -1.52
C ILE A 405 18.74 10.25 -2.90
N ILE A 406 18.70 9.35 -3.88
CA ILE A 406 19.13 9.64 -5.24
C ILE A 406 18.30 10.80 -5.84
N SER A 407 16.98 10.75 -5.69
CA SER A 407 16.10 11.77 -6.24
C SER A 407 16.20 13.11 -5.50
N SER A 408 16.39 13.12 -4.18
CA SER A 408 16.56 14.37 -3.44
C SER A 408 17.86 15.09 -3.80
N ILE A 409 18.96 14.37 -3.95
CA ILE A 409 20.23 14.96 -4.38
C ILE A 409 20.11 15.46 -5.84
N LYS A 410 19.38 14.76 -6.70
CA LYS A 410 19.13 15.19 -8.09
C LYS A 410 18.44 16.56 -8.14
N TYR A 411 17.42 16.79 -7.32
CA TYR A 411 16.59 18.00 -7.39
C TYR A 411 17.02 19.11 -6.42
N PHE A 412 17.70 18.77 -5.32
CA PHE A 412 18.00 19.69 -4.21
C PHE A 412 19.45 19.60 -3.72
N ARG A 413 20.40 19.33 -4.63
CA ARG A 413 21.83 19.22 -4.27
C ARG A 413 22.33 20.44 -3.50
N ASP A 414 21.83 21.64 -3.84
CA ASP A 414 22.24 22.89 -3.19
C ASP A 414 21.89 22.91 -1.69
N GLU A 415 20.79 22.26 -1.26
CA GLU A 415 20.47 22.15 0.16
C GLU A 415 21.46 21.25 0.91
N TYR A 416 21.95 20.19 0.28
CA TYR A 416 23.01 19.37 0.84
C TYR A 416 24.33 20.16 0.98
N VAL A 417 24.68 20.95 -0.03
CA VAL A 417 25.87 21.83 0.00
C VAL A 417 25.72 22.87 1.11
N ALA A 418 24.54 23.47 1.26
CA ALA A 418 24.27 24.45 2.32
C ALA A 418 24.45 23.86 3.73
N HIS A 419 24.09 22.57 3.96
CA HIS A 419 24.36 21.90 5.25
C HIS A 419 25.85 21.80 5.55
N VAL A 420 26.67 21.53 4.53
CA VAL A 420 28.11 21.48 4.68
C VAL A 420 28.69 22.87 4.94
N GLU A 421 28.30 23.89 4.15
CA GLU A 421 28.82 25.24 4.25
C GLU A 421 28.44 25.95 5.56
N GLN A 422 27.21 25.71 6.05
CA GLN A 422 26.70 26.31 7.28
C GLN A 422 26.96 25.48 8.53
N GLN A 423 27.63 24.32 8.37
CA GLN A 423 27.93 23.39 9.45
C GLN A 423 26.67 23.00 10.24
N GLY A 424 25.68 22.55 9.54
CA GLY A 424 24.37 22.11 10.08
C GLY A 424 23.19 22.53 9.20
N CYS A 425 21.99 22.20 9.65
CA CYS A 425 20.77 22.46 8.89
C CYS A 425 20.46 23.97 8.80
N PRO A 426 20.33 24.54 7.59
CA PRO A 426 19.97 25.95 7.42
C PRO A 426 18.49 26.27 7.67
N PHE A 427 17.65 25.26 7.89
CA PHE A 427 16.21 25.42 8.09
C PHE A 427 15.86 25.37 9.58
N ASP A 428 14.99 26.28 10.06
CA ASP A 428 14.38 26.12 11.37
C ASP A 428 13.32 25.01 11.33
N PRO A 429 13.47 23.92 12.09
CA PRO A 429 12.50 22.82 12.08
C PRO A 429 11.09 23.24 12.50
N ARG A 430 10.94 24.35 13.24
CA ARG A 430 9.64 24.87 13.69
C ARG A 430 8.80 25.41 12.54
N ASP A 431 9.41 25.94 11.48
CA ASP A 431 8.71 26.51 10.34
C ASP A 431 7.95 25.45 9.54
N SER A 432 8.43 24.21 9.54
CA SER A 432 7.81 23.06 8.88
C SER A 432 6.89 22.24 9.80
N MET A 433 6.69 22.64 11.05
CA MET A 433 5.78 21.92 11.94
C MET A 433 4.32 22.14 11.55
N LEU A 434 3.56 21.06 11.50
CA LEU A 434 2.10 21.11 11.40
C LEU A 434 1.56 21.44 12.79
N VAL A 435 1.09 22.67 12.98
CA VAL A 435 0.38 23.04 14.20
C VAL A 435 -1.05 22.56 14.07
N ALA A 436 -1.52 21.72 15.00
CA ALA A 436 -2.93 21.36 15.06
C ALA A 436 -3.77 22.63 15.20
N PRO A 437 -4.90 22.77 14.47
CA PRO A 437 -5.80 23.89 14.67
C PRO A 437 -6.20 23.98 16.14
N GLU A 438 -6.17 25.18 16.72
CA GLU A 438 -6.64 25.41 18.09
C GLU A 438 -8.07 24.85 18.22
N GLY A 439 -8.24 23.81 19.06
CA GLY A 439 -9.52 23.15 19.30
C GLY A 439 -9.69 21.78 18.66
N ALA A 440 -8.71 21.23 17.92
CA ALA A 440 -8.72 19.84 17.53
C ALA A 440 -8.38 18.98 18.76
N ALA A 441 -9.37 18.29 19.30
CA ALA A 441 -9.16 17.28 20.34
C ALA A 441 -8.32 16.12 19.73
N VAL A 442 -7.19 15.80 20.35
CA VAL A 442 -6.33 14.66 20.05
C VAL A 442 -7.03 13.35 20.48
#